data_48fdd15d8667f13450690dca51aece9e
#
_entry.id   48fdd15d8667f13450690dca51aece9e
#
_cell.length_a   1.000
_cell.length_b   1.000
_cell.length_c   1.000
_cell.angle_alpha   90.00
_cell.angle_beta   90.00
_cell.angle_gamma   90.00
#
_symmetry.space_group_name_H-M   'P 1'
#
loop_
_entity.id
_entity.type
_entity.pdbx_description
1 polymer ?
#
loop_
_entity_poly.entity_id
_entity_poly.type
_entity_poly.pdbx_seq_one_letter_code
_entity_poly.pdbx_strand_id
1 'polypeptide(L)'
;MEKTPTVNSDAKNLLHPYSPPETNFMERLRYWTAATPDRVAYRYLDHGEKEIEAMNYAQLDEAARAIAADLVVKGYAGKRAVLMYPPGLDFVRAFLGCHYAGVTPVPAYPPRRNRNMGRVNSISENCHAAVALTVRTVIERSRSWLADAPNLQSLQWIATEEIGKDMANDWVSPKIGSADIGLIQYTSGSTGTPKGVVLTHDNLIANCRMITRAFEVTNQTQACTWLPAYHDMGLIGGILNPLFLGASQVMMSPVAFLTYPIRWLRAMSDYGCSVTGGPNFAYAWCTTKITEEQ
;
A
#
# COMPACT_ATOMS: atom_id res chain seq x y z
N MET A 1 -45.54 -15.78 -10.45
CA MET A 1 -44.42 -16.72 -10.45
C MET A 1 -43.19 -15.97 -10.96
N GLU A 2 -42.45 -15.37 -10.03
CA GLU A 2 -41.21 -14.66 -10.35
C GLU A 2 -40.08 -15.69 -10.48
N LYS A 3 -39.36 -15.62 -11.60
CA LYS A 3 -38.17 -16.45 -11.83
C LYS A 3 -37.00 -15.89 -11.04
N THR A 4 -36.55 -16.66 -10.07
CA THR A 4 -35.28 -16.45 -9.35
C THR A 4 -34.15 -16.48 -10.39
N PRO A 5 -33.20 -15.50 -10.39
CA PRO A 5 -32.07 -15.57 -11.30
C PRO A 5 -31.15 -16.72 -10.91
N THR A 6 -30.90 -17.62 -11.85
CA THR A 6 -29.91 -18.69 -11.72
C THR A 6 -28.52 -18.07 -11.66
N VAL A 7 -27.85 -18.26 -10.54
CA VAL A 7 -26.42 -17.94 -10.35
C VAL A 7 -25.61 -18.78 -11.33
N ASN A 8 -24.90 -18.09 -12.22
CA ASN A 8 -24.07 -18.68 -13.25
C ASN A 8 -22.96 -19.53 -12.60
N SER A 9 -22.96 -20.83 -12.86
CA SER A 9 -22.04 -21.82 -12.31
C SER A 9 -20.60 -21.70 -12.84
N ASP A 10 -20.36 -20.82 -13.83
CA ASP A 10 -19.07 -20.72 -14.52
C ASP A 10 -18.01 -19.89 -13.79
N ALA A 11 -18.38 -19.21 -12.69
CA ALA A 11 -17.45 -18.48 -11.85
C ALA A 11 -16.53 -19.38 -10.99
N LYS A 12 -16.76 -20.70 -10.96
CA LYS A 12 -15.97 -21.66 -10.17
C LYS A 12 -14.67 -22.12 -10.82
N ASN A 13 -14.43 -21.84 -12.10
CA ASN A 13 -13.31 -22.42 -12.85
C ASN A 13 -12.17 -21.47 -13.21
N LEU A 14 -12.09 -20.27 -12.63
CA LEU A 14 -10.96 -19.36 -12.83
C LEU A 14 -9.87 -19.42 -11.76
N LEU A 15 -9.99 -20.35 -10.82
CA LEU A 15 -8.95 -20.63 -9.85
C LEU A 15 -7.95 -21.59 -10.48
N HIS A 16 -6.71 -21.15 -10.66
CA HIS A 16 -5.56 -22.01 -10.90
C HIS A 16 -5.62 -23.22 -9.94
N PRO A 17 -5.18 -24.45 -10.33
CA PRO A 17 -5.29 -25.67 -9.52
C PRO A 17 -4.62 -25.56 -8.13
N TYR A 18 -3.87 -24.51 -7.87
CA TYR A 18 -3.36 -24.14 -6.56
C TYR A 18 -4.04 -22.84 -6.12
N SER A 19 -4.85 -22.92 -5.07
CA SER A 19 -5.35 -21.71 -4.40
C SER A 19 -4.17 -20.90 -3.88
N PRO A 20 -4.13 -19.56 -4.11
CA PRO A 20 -3.07 -18.74 -3.58
C PRO A 20 -2.97 -18.84 -2.06
N PRO A 21 -1.75 -18.81 -1.48
CA PRO A 21 -1.59 -18.90 -0.02
C PRO A 21 -2.36 -17.78 0.68
N GLU A 22 -2.99 -18.13 1.80
CA GLU A 22 -3.76 -17.21 2.64
C GLU A 22 -3.09 -17.01 4.01
N THR A 23 -1.79 -17.22 4.11
CA THR A 23 -1.02 -17.10 5.35
C THR A 23 -0.56 -15.66 5.58
N ASN A 24 0.05 -15.05 4.57
CA ASN A 24 0.57 -13.69 4.63
C ASN A 24 0.77 -13.09 3.23
N PHE A 25 1.01 -11.78 3.16
CA PHE A 25 1.18 -11.08 1.88
C PHE A 25 2.53 -11.35 1.19
N MET A 26 3.56 -11.78 1.91
CA MET A 26 4.81 -12.21 1.30
C MET A 26 4.59 -13.45 0.43
N GLU A 27 3.97 -14.50 1.00
CA GLU A 27 3.66 -15.73 0.24
C GLU A 27 2.69 -15.43 -0.91
N ARG A 28 1.75 -14.52 -0.69
CA ARG A 28 0.79 -14.10 -1.73
C ARG A 28 1.48 -13.43 -2.90
N LEU A 29 2.39 -12.50 -2.66
CA LEU A 29 3.17 -11.86 -3.73
C LEU A 29 4.03 -12.88 -4.47
N ARG A 30 4.73 -13.76 -3.76
CA ARG A 30 5.55 -14.81 -4.36
C ARG A 30 4.75 -15.75 -5.25
N TYR A 31 3.54 -16.10 -4.81
CA TYR A 31 2.63 -16.91 -5.65
C TYR A 31 2.32 -16.21 -6.97
N TRP A 32 1.93 -14.92 -6.94
CA TRP A 32 1.63 -14.17 -8.16
C TRP A 32 2.85 -13.92 -9.02
N THR A 33 4.01 -13.72 -8.41
CA THR A 33 5.30 -13.62 -9.12
C THR A 33 5.61 -14.88 -9.90
N ALA A 34 5.32 -16.04 -9.35
CA ALA A 34 5.51 -17.32 -10.06
C ALA A 34 4.44 -17.56 -11.14
N ALA A 35 3.18 -17.20 -10.85
CA ALA A 35 2.05 -17.46 -11.73
C ALA A 35 1.92 -16.47 -12.89
N THR A 36 2.19 -15.18 -12.65
CA THR A 36 2.01 -14.09 -13.63
C THR A 36 3.09 -13.01 -13.48
N PRO A 37 4.39 -13.35 -13.67
CA PRO A 37 5.52 -12.44 -13.40
C PRO A 37 5.43 -11.11 -14.14
N ASP A 38 5.02 -11.14 -15.40
CA ASP A 38 5.01 -9.99 -16.30
C ASP A 38 3.73 -9.14 -16.19
N ARG A 39 2.73 -9.61 -15.44
CA ARG A 39 1.52 -8.83 -15.22
C ARG A 39 1.85 -7.58 -14.42
N VAL A 40 1.40 -6.42 -14.90
CA VAL A 40 1.55 -5.16 -14.15
C VAL A 40 0.67 -5.22 -12.89
N ALA A 41 1.32 -5.11 -11.74
CA ALA A 41 0.66 -5.07 -10.43
C ALA A 41 0.18 -3.64 -10.10
N TYR A 42 1.07 -2.66 -10.25
CA TYR A 42 0.79 -1.24 -9.95
C TYR A 42 1.31 -0.32 -11.03
N ARG A 43 0.53 0.73 -11.31
CA ARG A 43 0.90 1.89 -12.14
C ARG A 43 0.73 3.15 -11.31
N TYR A 44 1.61 4.12 -11.51
CA TYR A 44 1.47 5.42 -10.87
C TYR A 44 1.39 6.53 -11.91
N LEU A 45 0.35 7.38 -11.78
CA LEU A 45 0.11 8.51 -12.66
C LEU A 45 0.56 9.81 -12.00
N ASP A 46 1.52 10.50 -12.61
CA ASP A 46 1.89 11.84 -12.21
C ASP A 46 0.74 12.81 -12.52
N HIS A 47 0.42 13.62 -11.54
CA HIS A 47 -0.75 14.51 -11.58
C HIS A 47 -2.07 13.83 -11.98
N GLY A 48 -2.14 12.49 -11.97
CA GLY A 48 -3.32 11.73 -12.38
C GLY A 48 -3.52 11.62 -13.89
N GLU A 49 -2.54 11.95 -14.70
CA GLU A 49 -2.62 11.99 -16.16
C GLU A 49 -1.57 11.10 -16.83
N LYS A 50 -0.30 11.34 -16.55
CA LYS A 50 0.80 10.64 -17.21
C LYS A 50 1.32 9.48 -16.37
N GLU A 51 1.35 8.28 -16.94
CA GLU A 51 2.06 7.16 -16.33
C GLU A 51 3.56 7.46 -16.28
N ILE A 52 4.11 7.52 -15.08
CA ILE A 52 5.55 7.75 -14.87
C ILE A 52 6.24 6.50 -14.34
N GLU A 53 5.48 5.56 -13.81
CA GLU A 53 6.01 4.32 -13.28
C GLU A 53 4.99 3.19 -13.36
N ALA A 54 5.46 2.00 -13.74
CA ALA A 54 4.71 0.76 -13.64
C ALA A 54 5.62 -0.35 -13.12
N MET A 55 5.07 -1.25 -12.32
CA MET A 55 5.76 -2.44 -11.81
C MET A 55 4.92 -3.68 -12.05
N ASN A 56 5.57 -4.69 -12.64
CA ASN A 56 4.98 -6.03 -12.69
C ASN A 56 5.25 -6.81 -11.38
N TYR A 57 4.66 -8.00 -11.26
CA TYR A 57 4.79 -8.82 -10.05
C TYR A 57 6.23 -9.24 -9.78
N ALA A 58 7.01 -9.57 -10.83
CA ALA A 58 8.43 -9.94 -10.70
C ALA A 58 9.27 -8.78 -10.17
N GLN A 59 9.08 -7.58 -10.71
CA GLN A 59 9.79 -6.37 -10.27
C GLN A 59 9.43 -5.99 -8.84
N LEU A 60 8.17 -6.18 -8.44
CA LEU A 60 7.70 -5.90 -7.09
C LEU A 60 8.31 -6.87 -6.07
N ASP A 61 8.38 -8.17 -6.39
CA ASP A 61 9.04 -9.18 -5.55
C ASP A 61 10.55 -8.91 -5.42
N GLU A 62 11.22 -8.59 -6.53
CA GLU A 62 12.65 -8.24 -6.51
C GLU A 62 12.91 -7.05 -5.59
N ALA A 63 12.14 -5.96 -5.73
CA ALA A 63 12.29 -4.78 -4.88
C ALA A 63 11.98 -5.08 -3.40
N ALA A 64 10.94 -5.88 -3.12
CA ALA A 64 10.61 -6.28 -1.76
C ALA A 64 11.74 -7.12 -1.13
N ARG A 65 12.35 -8.05 -1.88
CA ARG A 65 13.49 -8.85 -1.40
C ARG A 65 14.73 -7.98 -1.16
N ALA A 66 15.04 -7.04 -2.02
CA ALA A 66 16.19 -6.15 -1.85
C ALA A 66 16.06 -5.31 -0.57
N ILE A 67 14.90 -4.68 -0.37
CA ILE A 67 14.62 -3.90 0.85
C ILE A 67 14.67 -4.80 2.09
N ALA A 68 14.12 -6.01 2.00
CA ALA A 68 14.12 -6.95 3.12
C ALA A 68 15.52 -7.39 3.51
N ALA A 69 16.38 -7.71 2.56
CA ALA A 69 17.77 -8.10 2.81
C ALA A 69 18.53 -6.98 3.55
N ASP A 70 18.39 -5.73 3.09
CA ASP A 70 18.98 -4.55 3.74
C ASP A 70 18.48 -4.37 5.16
N LEU A 71 17.17 -4.50 5.39
CA LEU A 71 16.60 -4.40 6.74
C LEU A 71 17.06 -5.50 7.68
N VAL A 72 17.19 -6.74 7.19
CA VAL A 72 17.67 -7.88 7.99
C VAL A 72 19.16 -7.71 8.35
N VAL A 73 20.00 -7.33 7.38
CA VAL A 73 21.44 -7.07 7.63
C VAL A 73 21.62 -5.96 8.66
N LYS A 74 20.77 -4.94 8.66
CA LYS A 74 20.78 -3.85 9.66
C LYS A 74 20.14 -4.23 11.00
N GLY A 75 19.66 -5.46 11.18
CA GLY A 75 19.12 -5.97 12.43
C GLY A 75 17.71 -5.48 12.78
N TYR A 76 16.88 -5.19 11.78
CA TYR A 76 15.50 -4.72 11.99
C TYR A 76 14.44 -5.83 11.98
N ALA A 77 14.80 -7.08 11.69
CA ALA A 77 13.88 -8.22 11.79
C ALA A 77 13.17 -8.27 13.16
N GLY A 78 11.86 -8.47 13.18
CA GLY A 78 11.04 -8.46 14.40
C GLY A 78 10.75 -7.07 14.99
N LYS A 79 11.26 -6.00 14.38
CA LYS A 79 11.07 -4.62 14.84
C LYS A 79 9.97 -3.91 14.04
N ARG A 80 9.71 -2.64 14.37
CA ARG A 80 8.69 -1.81 13.74
C ARG A 80 9.36 -0.68 12.96
N ALA A 81 8.85 -0.43 11.75
CA ALA A 81 9.32 0.63 10.86
C ALA A 81 8.21 1.64 10.61
N VAL A 82 8.46 2.93 10.86
CA VAL A 82 7.56 4.00 10.43
C VAL A 82 7.80 4.28 8.95
N LEU A 83 6.75 4.18 8.13
CA LEU A 83 6.78 4.42 6.69
C LEU A 83 6.23 5.80 6.37
N MET A 84 7.07 6.69 5.84
CA MET A 84 6.74 8.10 5.60
C MET A 84 7.02 8.49 4.15
N TYR A 85 6.20 8.03 3.24
CA TYR A 85 6.41 8.20 1.80
C TYR A 85 5.49 9.27 1.19
N PRO A 86 5.98 10.03 0.20
CA PRO A 86 5.09 10.73 -0.71
C PRO A 86 4.25 9.72 -1.50
N PRO A 87 3.15 10.16 -2.13
CA PRO A 87 2.40 9.29 -3.04
C PRO A 87 3.29 8.74 -4.15
N GLY A 88 3.22 7.43 -4.39
CA GLY A 88 4.08 6.74 -5.36
C GLY A 88 4.21 5.25 -5.06
N LEU A 89 4.95 4.52 -5.89
CA LEU A 89 5.16 3.09 -5.73
C LEU A 89 6.22 2.72 -4.68
N ASP A 90 7.06 3.68 -4.23
CA ASP A 90 8.06 3.44 -3.19
C ASP A 90 7.46 2.99 -1.87
N PHE A 91 6.27 3.52 -1.53
CA PHE A 91 5.53 3.03 -0.37
C PHE A 91 5.17 1.54 -0.49
N VAL A 92 4.71 1.11 -1.67
CA VAL A 92 4.29 -0.29 -1.91
C VAL A 92 5.50 -1.22 -1.78
N ARG A 93 6.63 -0.84 -2.39
CA ARG A 93 7.91 -1.58 -2.28
C ARG A 93 8.34 -1.73 -0.82
N ALA A 94 8.37 -0.62 -0.08
CA ALA A 94 8.83 -0.61 1.30
C ALA A 94 7.88 -1.37 2.24
N PHE A 95 6.57 -1.24 2.04
CA PHE A 95 5.57 -1.97 2.81
C PHE A 95 5.75 -3.48 2.67
N LEU A 96 5.89 -3.95 1.43
CA LEU A 96 6.13 -5.37 1.14
C LEU A 96 7.53 -5.81 1.58
N GLY A 97 8.54 -4.95 1.41
CA GLY A 97 9.89 -5.19 1.94
C GLY A 97 9.91 -5.41 3.46
N CYS A 98 9.08 -4.66 4.21
CA CYS A 98 8.89 -4.92 5.64
C CYS A 98 8.33 -6.32 5.89
N HIS A 99 7.30 -6.73 5.17
CA HIS A 99 6.74 -8.09 5.30
C HIS A 99 7.79 -9.16 4.98
N TYR A 100 8.59 -8.96 3.92
CA TYR A 100 9.67 -9.88 3.53
C TYR A 100 10.83 -9.93 4.53
N ALA A 101 10.99 -8.90 5.37
CA ALA A 101 12.00 -8.84 6.43
C ALA A 101 11.49 -9.31 7.81
N GLY A 102 10.20 -9.61 7.95
CA GLY A 102 9.58 -9.80 9.27
C GLY A 102 9.56 -8.53 10.12
N VAL A 103 9.52 -7.36 9.47
CA VAL A 103 9.39 -6.03 10.09
C VAL A 103 7.94 -5.61 10.06
N THR A 104 7.41 -5.09 11.17
CA THR A 104 6.03 -4.58 11.20
C THR A 104 5.97 -3.17 10.62
N PRO A 105 5.29 -2.95 9.48
CA PRO A 105 5.12 -1.61 8.92
C PRO A 105 4.11 -0.78 9.72
N VAL A 106 4.42 0.50 9.90
CA VAL A 106 3.59 1.51 10.54
C VAL A 106 3.45 2.69 9.59
N PRO A 107 2.43 2.70 8.71
CA PRO A 107 2.20 3.80 7.78
C PRO A 107 1.91 5.11 8.51
N ALA A 108 2.59 6.18 8.10
CA ALA A 108 2.41 7.52 8.63
C ALA A 108 2.47 8.57 7.52
N TYR A 109 2.01 9.77 7.84
CA TYR A 109 2.12 10.89 6.92
C TYR A 109 3.60 11.27 6.72
N PRO A 110 4.02 11.60 5.51
CA PRO A 110 5.34 12.20 5.33
C PRO A 110 5.40 13.54 6.10
N PRO A 111 6.52 13.83 6.79
CA PRO A 111 6.66 15.05 7.56
C PRO A 111 6.45 16.29 6.69
N ARG A 112 5.73 17.28 7.23
CA ARG A 112 5.52 18.59 6.58
C ARG A 112 5.82 19.68 7.59
N ARG A 113 6.50 20.75 7.12
CA ARG A 113 6.78 21.94 7.93
C ARG A 113 5.49 22.47 8.54
N ASN A 114 5.51 22.75 9.85
CA ASN A 114 4.38 23.29 10.64
C ASN A 114 3.10 22.42 10.66
N ARG A 115 3.15 21.17 10.16
CA ARG A 115 2.03 20.24 10.23
C ARG A 115 2.54 18.83 10.52
N ASN A 116 1.88 18.14 11.43
CA ASN A 116 2.00 16.69 11.67
C ASN A 116 3.30 16.18 12.31
N MET A 117 4.38 16.98 12.49
CA MET A 117 5.62 16.48 13.11
C MET A 117 5.38 15.91 14.51
N GLY A 118 4.68 16.63 15.37
CA GLY A 118 4.34 16.15 16.72
C GLY A 118 3.56 14.84 16.68
N ARG A 119 2.60 14.71 15.75
CA ARG A 119 1.82 13.48 15.61
C ARG A 119 2.66 12.29 15.14
N VAL A 120 3.51 12.47 14.13
CA VAL A 120 4.39 11.39 13.64
C VAL A 120 5.44 11.01 14.69
N ASN A 121 5.96 12.00 15.43
CA ASN A 121 6.83 11.78 16.57
C ASN A 121 6.13 10.93 17.66
N SER A 122 4.89 11.26 18.02
CA SER A 122 4.10 10.49 18.99
C SER A 122 3.75 9.09 18.47
N ILE A 123 3.50 8.90 17.16
CA ILE A 123 3.32 7.58 16.55
C ILE A 123 4.60 6.76 16.69
N SER A 124 5.75 7.34 16.33
CA SER A 124 7.06 6.69 16.42
C SER A 124 7.38 6.23 17.84
N GLU A 125 7.12 7.09 18.81
CA GLU A 125 7.27 6.78 20.23
C GLU A 125 6.34 5.66 20.69
N ASN A 126 5.05 5.80 20.44
CA ASN A 126 4.03 4.86 20.89
C ASN A 126 4.20 3.45 20.28
N CYS A 127 4.58 3.36 19.01
CA CYS A 127 4.86 2.07 18.38
C CYS A 127 6.27 1.55 18.67
N HIS A 128 7.12 2.28 19.40
CA HIS A 128 8.53 1.94 19.59
C HIS A 128 9.23 1.63 18.26
N ALA A 129 9.11 2.54 17.30
CA ALA A 129 9.75 2.37 15.99
C ALA A 129 11.28 2.24 16.15
N ALA A 130 11.89 1.34 15.39
CA ALA A 130 13.33 1.15 15.36
C ALA A 130 14.00 1.85 14.17
N VAL A 131 13.23 2.13 13.12
CA VAL A 131 13.71 2.70 11.86
C VAL A 131 12.62 3.51 11.18
N ALA A 132 13.02 4.52 10.42
CA ALA A 132 12.16 5.31 9.55
C ALA A 132 12.50 5.01 8.08
N LEU A 133 11.51 4.57 7.31
CA LEU A 133 11.64 4.26 5.89
C LEU A 133 10.98 5.36 5.06
N THR A 134 11.69 5.84 4.05
CA THR A 134 11.18 6.91 3.17
C THR A 134 12.03 7.01 1.89
N VAL A 135 11.96 8.14 1.20
CA VAL A 135 12.80 8.49 0.06
C VAL A 135 13.78 9.61 0.41
N ARG A 136 14.90 9.71 -0.31
CA ARG A 136 15.99 10.69 -0.08
C ARG A 136 15.46 12.12 0.05
N THR A 137 14.58 12.51 -0.85
CA THR A 137 14.03 13.86 -0.86
C THR A 137 13.26 14.24 0.41
N VAL A 138 12.60 13.25 1.07
CA VAL A 138 11.93 13.45 2.35
C VAL A 138 12.95 13.56 3.48
N ILE A 139 13.99 12.75 3.48
CA ILE A 139 15.08 12.83 4.47
C ILE A 139 15.69 14.24 4.47
N GLU A 140 16.08 14.71 3.30
CA GLU A 140 16.72 16.04 3.15
C GLU A 140 15.82 17.18 3.62
N ARG A 141 14.56 17.16 3.22
CA ARG A 141 13.58 18.18 3.64
C ARG A 141 13.28 18.15 5.13
N SER A 142 13.33 16.96 5.76
CA SER A 142 12.97 16.79 7.17
C SER A 142 14.09 17.21 8.12
N ARG A 143 15.35 17.22 7.70
CA ARG A 143 16.52 17.50 8.56
C ARG A 143 16.36 18.73 9.44
N SER A 144 15.85 19.83 8.88
CA SER A 144 15.68 21.09 9.62
C SER A 144 14.52 21.05 10.63
N TRP A 145 13.65 20.05 10.59
CA TRP A 145 12.46 19.95 11.43
C TRP A 145 12.60 18.86 12.51
N LEU A 146 13.58 17.98 12.40
CA LEU A 146 13.80 16.89 13.35
C LEU A 146 14.17 17.36 14.75
N ALA A 147 14.68 18.58 14.90
CA ALA A 147 14.95 19.18 16.21
C ALA A 147 13.71 19.23 17.11
N ASP A 148 12.52 19.36 16.50
CA ASP A 148 11.23 19.41 17.19
C ASP A 148 10.57 18.02 17.37
N ALA A 149 11.28 16.95 16.97
CA ALA A 149 10.76 15.58 16.97
C ALA A 149 11.80 14.56 17.45
N PRO A 150 12.12 14.54 18.77
CA PRO A 150 13.28 13.81 19.32
C PRO A 150 13.22 12.29 19.05
N ASN A 151 12.04 11.67 19.08
CA ASN A 151 11.92 10.24 18.76
C ASN A 151 12.24 9.95 17.27
N LEU A 152 11.77 10.79 16.35
CA LEU A 152 12.10 10.66 14.94
C LEU A 152 13.57 10.99 14.68
N GLN A 153 14.14 11.97 15.40
CA GLN A 153 15.55 12.35 15.29
C GLN A 153 16.48 11.21 15.69
N SER A 154 16.09 10.40 16.68
CA SER A 154 16.89 9.27 17.17
C SER A 154 16.86 8.04 16.26
N LEU A 155 15.92 7.97 15.30
CA LEU A 155 15.83 6.85 14.39
C LEU A 155 16.88 6.93 13.27
N GLN A 156 17.30 5.77 12.79
CA GLN A 156 17.95 5.69 11.50
C GLN A 156 16.89 5.88 10.39
N TRP A 157 17.19 6.78 9.45
CA TRP A 157 16.35 7.02 8.29
C TRP A 157 16.97 6.35 7.07
N ILE A 158 16.19 5.53 6.37
CA ILE A 158 16.63 4.79 5.19
C ILE A 158 15.85 5.28 3.97
N ALA A 159 16.58 5.71 2.95
CA ALA A 159 16.05 6.01 1.61
C ALA A 159 15.98 4.68 0.84
N THR A 160 14.78 4.10 0.74
CA THR A 160 14.64 2.73 0.21
C THR A 160 14.85 2.63 -1.29
N GLU A 161 14.67 3.72 -2.02
CA GLU A 161 14.94 3.79 -3.48
C GLU A 161 16.45 3.73 -3.81
N GLU A 162 17.31 3.93 -2.81
CA GLU A 162 18.78 3.84 -2.98
C GLU A 162 19.34 2.43 -2.70
N ILE A 163 18.50 1.51 -2.23
CA ILE A 163 18.91 0.12 -1.99
C ILE A 163 19.12 -0.56 -3.34
N GLY A 164 20.31 -1.12 -3.54
CA GLY A 164 20.67 -1.82 -4.78
C GLY A 164 19.80 -3.06 -5.00
N LYS A 165 19.35 -3.27 -6.23
CA LYS A 165 18.53 -4.43 -6.61
C LYS A 165 19.24 -5.77 -6.41
N ASP A 166 20.56 -5.78 -6.50
CA ASP A 166 21.43 -6.93 -6.25
C ASP A 166 21.25 -7.53 -4.85
N MET A 167 20.91 -6.70 -3.85
CA MET A 167 20.55 -7.15 -2.50
C MET A 167 19.41 -8.19 -2.49
N ALA A 168 18.57 -8.22 -3.51
CA ALA A 168 17.51 -9.21 -3.61
C ALA A 168 18.02 -10.66 -3.65
N ASN A 169 19.25 -10.89 -4.07
CA ASN A 169 19.88 -12.21 -4.14
C ASN A 169 20.30 -12.74 -2.76
N ASP A 170 20.52 -11.84 -1.80
CA ASP A 170 20.94 -12.16 -0.43
C ASP A 170 19.74 -12.39 0.51
N TRP A 171 18.53 -12.21 -0.01
CA TRP A 171 17.33 -12.38 0.79
C TRP A 171 17.08 -13.83 1.18
N VAL A 172 16.83 -14.04 2.46
CA VAL A 172 16.42 -15.34 3.02
C VAL A 172 14.99 -15.21 3.53
N SER A 173 14.12 -16.15 3.11
CA SER A 173 12.71 -16.15 3.50
C SER A 173 12.55 -16.30 5.01
N PRO A 174 11.94 -15.32 5.72
CA PRO A 174 11.64 -15.46 7.13
C PRO A 174 10.47 -16.43 7.35
N LYS A 175 10.38 -16.96 8.57
CA LYS A 175 9.19 -17.73 8.99
C LYS A 175 8.14 -16.75 9.54
N ILE A 176 7.11 -16.48 8.77
CA ILE A 176 6.02 -15.57 9.14
C ILE A 176 4.72 -16.35 9.07
N GLY A 177 4.01 -16.43 10.20
CA GLY A 177 2.70 -17.05 10.30
C GLY A 177 1.56 -16.05 10.11
N SER A 178 0.35 -16.55 9.99
CA SER A 178 -0.84 -15.73 9.84
C SER A 178 -1.18 -14.91 11.11
N ALA A 179 -0.76 -15.38 12.28
CA ALA A 179 -0.95 -14.71 13.56
C ALA A 179 0.08 -13.58 13.83
N ASP A 180 1.16 -13.49 13.03
CA ASP A 180 2.13 -12.43 13.17
C ASP A 180 1.51 -11.07 12.78
N ILE A 181 2.07 -9.99 13.36
CA ILE A 181 1.60 -8.63 13.11
C ILE A 181 1.96 -8.21 11.68
N GLY A 182 0.95 -8.03 10.85
CA GLY A 182 1.11 -7.55 9.48
C GLY A 182 1.11 -6.02 9.35
N LEU A 183 0.52 -5.29 10.34
CA LEU A 183 0.35 -3.84 10.24
C LEU A 183 0.00 -3.24 11.61
N ILE A 184 0.52 -2.05 11.90
CA ILE A 184 -0.05 -1.17 12.94
C ILE A 184 -0.60 0.08 12.25
N GLN A 185 -1.92 0.22 12.25
CA GLN A 185 -2.62 1.35 11.63
C GLN A 185 -3.01 2.38 12.68
N TYR A 186 -2.48 3.60 12.57
CA TYR A 186 -2.87 4.70 13.48
C TYR A 186 -4.11 5.43 13.00
N THR A 187 -5.08 5.54 13.88
CA THR A 187 -6.33 6.30 13.64
C THR A 187 -6.23 7.71 14.20
N SER A 188 -7.09 8.61 13.73
CA SER A 188 -7.13 10.01 14.15
C SER A 188 -7.78 10.24 15.50
N GLY A 189 -7.83 9.26 16.40
CA GLY A 189 -8.45 9.28 17.73
C GLY A 189 -9.11 10.60 18.18
N SER A 190 -10.33 10.52 18.66
CA SER A 190 -11.10 11.68 19.15
C SER A 190 -10.44 12.42 20.34
N THR A 191 -9.45 11.79 20.96
CA THR A 191 -8.76 12.31 22.18
C THR A 191 -7.41 12.99 21.87
N GLY A 192 -7.04 13.18 20.61
CA GLY A 192 -5.75 13.78 20.22
C GLY A 192 -4.53 12.85 20.34
N THR A 193 -4.57 11.82 21.20
CA THR A 193 -3.49 10.83 21.31
C THR A 193 -3.60 9.77 20.21
N PRO A 194 -2.54 9.52 19.45
CA PRO A 194 -2.57 8.48 18.40
C PRO A 194 -2.88 7.11 19.00
N LYS A 195 -3.85 6.39 18.42
CA LYS A 195 -4.17 5.01 18.77
C LYS A 195 -3.76 4.08 17.64
N GLY A 196 -2.84 3.16 17.92
CA GLY A 196 -2.39 2.13 16.99
C GLY A 196 -3.30 0.90 17.06
N VAL A 197 -3.94 0.58 15.95
CA VAL A 197 -4.68 -0.68 15.77
C VAL A 197 -3.71 -1.72 15.25
N VAL A 198 -3.50 -2.78 16.02
CA VAL A 198 -2.63 -3.90 15.66
C VAL A 198 -3.44 -4.90 14.83
N LEU A 199 -2.98 -5.17 13.61
CA LEU A 199 -3.60 -6.09 12.68
C LEU A 199 -2.63 -7.23 12.34
N THR A 200 -3.09 -8.47 12.49
CA THR A 200 -2.35 -9.65 12.06
C THR A 200 -2.51 -9.85 10.55
N HIS A 201 -1.67 -10.72 9.97
CA HIS A 201 -1.86 -11.13 8.57
C HIS A 201 -3.24 -11.77 8.36
N ASP A 202 -3.74 -12.57 9.31
CA ASP A 202 -5.10 -13.12 9.25
C ASP A 202 -6.18 -12.05 9.16
N ASN A 203 -6.08 -10.98 9.96
CA ASN A 203 -7.04 -9.89 9.91
C ASN A 203 -7.06 -9.22 8.52
N LEU A 204 -5.89 -8.96 7.95
CA LEU A 204 -5.75 -8.33 6.64
C LEU A 204 -6.28 -9.25 5.53
N ILE A 205 -5.91 -10.53 5.54
CA ILE A 205 -6.38 -11.53 4.56
C ILE A 205 -7.90 -11.73 4.64
N ALA A 206 -8.44 -11.86 5.87
CA ALA A 206 -9.89 -11.99 6.07
C ALA A 206 -10.65 -10.78 5.53
N ASN A 207 -10.14 -9.57 5.77
CA ASN A 207 -10.75 -8.33 5.25
C ASN A 207 -10.67 -8.28 3.72
N CYS A 208 -9.53 -8.59 3.10
CA CYS A 208 -9.41 -8.67 1.64
C CYS A 208 -10.38 -9.69 1.04
N ARG A 209 -10.56 -10.85 1.69
CA ARG A 209 -11.54 -11.86 1.27
C ARG A 209 -12.98 -11.33 1.32
N MET A 210 -13.34 -10.57 2.38
CA MET A 210 -14.66 -9.93 2.47
C MET A 210 -14.87 -8.89 1.37
N ILE A 211 -13.88 -8.03 1.12
CA ILE A 211 -13.91 -7.04 0.04
C ILE A 211 -14.09 -7.74 -1.31
N THR A 212 -13.30 -8.78 -1.57
CA THR A 212 -13.37 -9.56 -2.81
C THR A 212 -14.77 -10.11 -3.08
N ARG A 213 -15.42 -10.65 -2.05
CA ARG A 213 -16.78 -11.18 -2.16
C ARG A 213 -17.84 -10.08 -2.32
N ALA A 214 -17.71 -9.00 -1.56
CA ALA A 214 -18.69 -7.91 -1.55
C ALA A 214 -18.71 -7.12 -2.88
N PHE A 215 -17.55 -6.96 -3.51
CA PHE A 215 -17.40 -6.24 -4.77
C PHE A 215 -17.32 -7.15 -6.00
N GLU A 216 -17.39 -8.47 -5.81
CA GLU A 216 -17.31 -9.50 -6.89
C GLU A 216 -16.06 -9.33 -7.77
N VAL A 217 -14.95 -8.88 -7.18
CA VAL A 217 -13.69 -8.63 -7.88
C VAL A 217 -12.86 -9.90 -8.05
N THR A 218 -12.07 -9.94 -9.12
CA THR A 218 -11.26 -11.12 -9.49
C THR A 218 -9.82 -10.70 -9.83
N ASN A 219 -8.98 -11.65 -10.20
CA ASN A 219 -7.64 -11.37 -10.71
C ASN A 219 -7.64 -10.65 -12.08
N GLN A 220 -8.78 -10.58 -12.78
CA GLN A 220 -8.92 -9.82 -14.02
C GLN A 220 -9.31 -8.36 -13.76
N THR A 221 -9.61 -8.00 -12.52
CA THR A 221 -9.99 -6.65 -12.14
C THR A 221 -8.85 -5.67 -12.42
N GLN A 222 -9.18 -4.57 -13.07
CA GLN A 222 -8.36 -3.37 -13.15
C GLN A 222 -8.97 -2.34 -12.19
N ALA A 223 -8.24 -1.97 -11.15
CA ALA A 223 -8.74 -1.02 -10.16
C ALA A 223 -8.03 0.35 -10.27
N CYS A 224 -8.67 1.40 -9.76
CA CYS A 224 -8.10 2.75 -9.71
C CYS A 224 -8.27 3.35 -8.32
N THR A 225 -7.23 4.03 -7.79
CA THR A 225 -7.31 4.75 -6.52
C THR A 225 -6.50 6.05 -6.52
N TRP A 226 -7.05 7.05 -5.83
CA TRP A 226 -6.36 8.29 -5.47
C TRP A 226 -6.18 8.40 -3.95
N LEU A 227 -6.66 7.41 -3.20
CA LEU A 227 -6.63 7.42 -1.74
C LEU A 227 -5.20 7.29 -1.21
N PRO A 228 -4.88 7.98 -0.12
CA PRO A 228 -3.53 7.93 0.44
C PRO A 228 -3.22 6.54 1.04
N ALA A 229 -2.02 6.04 0.80
CA ALA A 229 -1.56 4.74 1.26
C ALA A 229 -1.41 4.61 2.79
N TYR A 230 -1.35 5.71 3.52
CA TYR A 230 -1.32 5.72 4.99
C TYR A 230 -2.72 5.69 5.63
N HIS A 231 -3.78 5.68 4.83
CA HIS A 231 -5.17 5.53 5.27
C HIS A 231 -5.64 4.10 4.97
N ASP A 232 -6.44 3.52 5.88
CA ASP A 232 -6.92 2.13 5.77
C ASP A 232 -7.60 1.83 4.42
N MET A 233 -8.50 2.67 3.96
CA MET A 233 -9.19 2.48 2.69
C MET A 233 -8.22 2.50 1.50
N GLY A 234 -7.23 3.39 1.49
CA GLY A 234 -6.20 3.45 0.46
C GLY A 234 -5.21 2.30 0.53
N LEU A 235 -4.83 1.88 1.74
CA LEU A 235 -3.92 0.77 1.94
C LEU A 235 -4.60 -0.59 1.67
N ILE A 236 -5.70 -0.87 2.36
CA ILE A 236 -6.33 -2.19 2.26
C ILE A 236 -7.07 -2.34 0.94
N GLY A 237 -7.93 -1.38 0.59
CA GLY A 237 -8.70 -1.43 -0.66
C GLY A 237 -7.87 -1.14 -1.91
N GLY A 238 -6.94 -0.17 -1.83
CA GLY A 238 -6.16 0.30 -2.97
C GLY A 238 -4.83 -0.42 -3.19
N ILE A 239 -4.25 -1.09 -2.18
CA ILE A 239 -2.97 -1.78 -2.32
C ILE A 239 -3.12 -3.27 -2.00
N LEU A 240 -3.56 -3.62 -0.79
CA LEU A 240 -3.53 -5.01 -0.36
C LEU A 240 -4.57 -5.89 -1.06
N ASN A 241 -5.76 -5.38 -1.35
CA ASN A 241 -6.79 -6.16 -2.03
C ASN A 241 -6.44 -6.48 -3.50
N PRO A 242 -5.94 -5.54 -4.34
CA PRO A 242 -5.41 -5.90 -5.66
C PRO A 242 -4.29 -6.93 -5.61
N LEU A 243 -3.34 -6.80 -4.66
CA LEU A 243 -2.28 -7.79 -4.45
C LEU A 243 -2.84 -9.16 -4.04
N PHE A 244 -3.82 -9.17 -3.13
CA PHE A 244 -4.50 -10.39 -2.70
C PHE A 244 -5.10 -11.15 -3.88
N LEU A 245 -5.66 -10.43 -4.84
CA LEU A 245 -6.30 -10.98 -6.04
C LEU A 245 -5.33 -11.38 -7.15
N GLY A 246 -4.12 -10.81 -7.20
CA GLY A 246 -3.26 -10.85 -8.38
C GLY A 246 -3.77 -9.94 -9.51
N ALA A 247 -4.50 -8.91 -9.15
CA ALA A 247 -5.09 -7.91 -10.04
C ALA A 247 -4.12 -6.76 -10.34
N SER A 248 -4.55 -5.79 -11.14
CA SER A 248 -3.79 -4.59 -11.47
C SER A 248 -4.43 -3.35 -10.85
N GLN A 249 -3.60 -2.39 -10.44
CA GLN A 249 -4.02 -1.15 -9.79
C GLN A 249 -3.39 0.08 -10.43
N VAL A 250 -4.23 1.05 -10.79
CA VAL A 250 -3.81 2.39 -11.19
C VAL A 250 -3.88 3.32 -9.98
N MET A 251 -2.82 4.06 -9.72
CA MET A 251 -2.70 4.93 -8.56
C MET A 251 -2.37 6.36 -8.99
N MET A 252 -2.92 7.33 -8.28
CA MET A 252 -2.55 8.74 -8.38
C MET A 252 -2.52 9.38 -7.00
N SER A 253 -1.96 10.59 -6.89
CA SER A 253 -1.93 11.29 -5.62
C SER A 253 -3.32 11.85 -5.22
N PRO A 254 -3.62 11.94 -3.90
CA PRO A 254 -4.83 12.64 -3.45
C PRO A 254 -4.91 14.09 -3.95
N VAL A 255 -3.77 14.75 -4.10
CA VAL A 255 -3.71 16.14 -4.60
C VAL A 255 -4.14 16.21 -6.06
N ALA A 256 -3.77 15.24 -6.89
CA ALA A 256 -4.20 15.17 -8.29
C ALA A 256 -5.72 15.17 -8.42
N PHE A 257 -6.38 14.31 -7.63
CA PHE A 257 -7.84 14.24 -7.56
C PHE A 257 -8.46 15.53 -7.00
N LEU A 258 -7.98 16.03 -5.86
CA LEU A 258 -8.56 17.20 -5.20
C LEU A 258 -8.44 18.48 -6.05
N THR A 259 -7.38 18.59 -6.85
CA THR A 259 -7.17 19.75 -7.75
C THR A 259 -8.09 19.67 -8.97
N TYR A 260 -8.18 18.51 -9.60
CA TYR A 260 -9.01 18.27 -10.79
C TYR A 260 -9.63 16.88 -10.74
N PRO A 261 -10.85 16.73 -10.18
CA PRO A 261 -11.47 15.42 -9.97
C PRO A 261 -11.76 14.63 -11.26
N ILE A 262 -11.86 15.31 -12.40
CA ILE A 262 -11.99 14.66 -13.71
C ILE A 262 -10.84 13.69 -14.02
N ARG A 263 -9.65 13.91 -13.45
CA ARG A 263 -8.49 13.05 -13.62
C ARG A 263 -8.75 11.61 -13.14
N TRP A 264 -9.51 11.47 -12.07
CA TRP A 264 -9.91 10.17 -11.55
C TRP A 264 -10.81 9.43 -12.55
N LEU A 265 -11.81 10.09 -13.11
CA LEU A 265 -12.74 9.49 -14.09
C LEU A 265 -12.01 9.17 -15.40
N ARG A 266 -11.15 10.06 -15.88
CA ARG A 266 -10.32 9.82 -17.07
C ARG A 266 -9.39 8.62 -16.86
N ALA A 267 -8.68 8.54 -15.75
CA ALA A 267 -7.83 7.39 -15.46
C ALA A 267 -8.63 6.07 -15.45
N MET A 268 -9.84 6.08 -14.90
CA MET A 268 -10.71 4.90 -14.96
C MET A 268 -11.06 4.51 -16.40
N SER A 269 -11.38 5.49 -17.24
CA SER A 269 -11.74 5.25 -18.65
C SER A 269 -10.52 4.79 -19.45
N ASP A 270 -9.41 5.51 -19.35
CA ASP A 270 -8.21 5.30 -20.16
C ASP A 270 -7.54 3.94 -19.88
N TYR A 271 -7.60 3.50 -18.62
CA TYR A 271 -7.06 2.20 -18.20
C TYR A 271 -8.11 1.08 -18.12
N GLY A 272 -9.35 1.33 -18.49
CA GLY A 272 -10.41 0.33 -18.43
C GLY A 272 -10.67 -0.19 -17.01
N CYS A 273 -10.61 0.69 -16.02
CA CYS A 273 -10.78 0.28 -14.62
C CYS A 273 -12.25 -0.06 -14.33
N SER A 274 -12.48 -1.25 -13.78
CA SER A 274 -13.80 -1.76 -13.42
C SER A 274 -14.18 -1.49 -11.98
N VAL A 275 -13.21 -1.16 -11.12
CA VAL A 275 -13.45 -0.92 -9.69
C VAL A 275 -12.67 0.30 -9.21
N THR A 276 -13.35 1.11 -8.43
CA THR A 276 -12.79 2.24 -7.69
C THR A 276 -13.65 2.53 -6.46
N GLY A 277 -13.16 3.37 -5.57
CA GLY A 277 -13.92 3.80 -4.42
C GLY A 277 -13.35 5.07 -3.80
N GLY A 278 -14.21 5.76 -3.06
CA GLY A 278 -13.84 6.94 -2.30
C GLY A 278 -14.90 7.28 -1.26
N PRO A 279 -14.59 8.13 -0.29
CA PRO A 279 -15.57 8.62 0.66
C PRO A 279 -16.62 9.52 -0.03
N ASN A 280 -17.77 9.68 0.58
CA ASN A 280 -18.92 10.40 0.00
C ASN A 280 -18.58 11.77 -0.59
N PHE A 281 -17.68 12.52 0.06
CA PHE A 281 -17.29 13.84 -0.44
C PHE A 281 -16.63 13.77 -1.83
N ALA A 282 -15.98 12.67 -2.18
CA ALA A 282 -15.32 12.55 -3.47
C ALA A 282 -16.32 12.59 -4.63
N TYR A 283 -17.45 11.92 -4.48
CA TYR A 283 -18.51 11.93 -5.47
C TYR A 283 -19.18 13.31 -5.56
N ALA A 284 -19.47 13.93 -4.41
CA ALA A 284 -19.97 15.29 -4.37
C ALA A 284 -18.97 16.30 -4.98
N TRP A 285 -17.68 16.08 -4.80
CA TRP A 285 -16.63 16.91 -5.40
C TRP A 285 -16.62 16.77 -6.92
N CYS A 286 -16.78 15.57 -7.45
CA CYS A 286 -16.89 15.34 -8.89
C CYS A 286 -18.11 16.10 -9.47
N THR A 287 -19.29 15.95 -8.87
CA THR A 287 -20.52 16.62 -9.36
C THR A 287 -20.46 18.15 -9.28
N THR A 288 -19.66 18.68 -8.36
CA THR A 288 -19.53 20.15 -8.18
C THR A 288 -18.47 20.77 -9.08
N LYS A 289 -17.39 20.04 -9.39
CA LYS A 289 -16.18 20.58 -10.02
C LYS A 289 -15.99 20.19 -11.48
N ILE A 290 -16.64 19.10 -11.92
CA ILE A 290 -16.56 18.66 -13.31
C ILE A 290 -17.63 19.38 -14.10
N THR A 291 -17.27 19.97 -15.24
CA THR A 291 -18.20 20.64 -16.16
C THR A 291 -18.62 19.70 -17.28
N GLU A 292 -19.71 20.04 -17.97
CA GLU A 292 -20.21 19.25 -19.13
C GLU A 292 -19.22 19.23 -20.29
N GLU A 293 -18.34 20.24 -20.38
CA GLU A 293 -17.32 20.33 -21.43
C GLU A 293 -16.10 19.42 -21.17
N GLN A 294 -15.91 18.96 -19.94
CA GLN A 294 -14.80 18.10 -19.54
C GLN A 294 -15.11 16.60 -19.71
#